data_36e02aa85e0a3da1d56eb1c349d532a1
#
_entry.id   36e02aa85e0a3da1d56eb1c349d532a1
#
_cell.length_a   1.000
_cell.length_b   1.000
_cell.length_c   1.000
_cell.angle_alpha   90.00
_cell.angle_beta   90.00
_cell.angle_gamma   90.00
#
_symmetry.space_group_name_H-M   'P 1'
#
loop_
_entity.id
_entity.type
_entity.pdbx_description
1 polymer ?
#
loop_
_entity_poly.entity_id
_entity_poly.type
_entity_poly.pdbx_seq_one_letter_code
_entity_poly.pdbx_strand_id
1 'polypeptide(L)'
;MTDTIRVYDKALSDAWCENLIEMFESKSDEHHSLRNQNFCPKFTELCVNRASPAHVGGLVQFVLKVYDKYKADIGLRYIPPFTQLEEFRIKRYLVGNGDRFDEHVDIQRERTAKRAVSFLFYLNTCEGSTVFTRQELNVSPKRGRVVVFNPTW
;
A
#
# COMPACT_ATOMS: atom_id res chain seq x y z
N MET A 1 -2.97 10.66 -21.84
CA MET A 1 -2.33 9.51 -21.14
C MET A 1 -3.44 8.77 -20.42
N THR A 2 -3.68 7.51 -20.70
CA THR A 2 -4.71 6.73 -20.00
C THR A 2 -4.33 6.66 -18.54
N ASP A 3 -5.21 7.16 -17.69
CA ASP A 3 -5.05 7.07 -16.24
C ASP A 3 -4.95 5.61 -15.82
N THR A 4 -3.81 5.24 -15.23
CA THR A 4 -3.53 3.87 -14.75
C THR A 4 -3.79 3.72 -13.26
N ILE A 5 -4.35 4.74 -12.60
CA ILE A 5 -4.76 4.63 -11.19
C ILE A 5 -6.14 4.00 -11.14
N ARG A 6 -6.32 3.00 -10.29
CA ARG A 6 -7.62 2.36 -10.02
C ARG A 6 -7.83 2.24 -8.53
N VAL A 7 -9.08 2.44 -8.14
CA VAL A 7 -9.52 2.33 -6.74
C VAL A 7 -10.60 1.25 -6.67
N TYR A 8 -10.40 0.28 -5.79
CA TYR A 8 -11.35 -0.80 -5.57
C TYR A 8 -11.77 -0.85 -4.11
N ASP A 9 -13.07 -0.74 -3.86
CA ASP A 9 -13.64 -0.94 -2.53
C ASP A 9 -13.81 -2.44 -2.23
N LYS A 10 -13.76 -2.80 -0.96
CA LYS A 10 -13.94 -4.18 -0.48
C LYS A 10 -12.95 -5.18 -1.08
N ALA A 11 -11.72 -4.74 -1.37
CA ALA A 11 -10.64 -5.61 -1.83
C ALA A 11 -10.12 -6.52 -0.71
N LEU A 12 -10.17 -6.04 0.54
CA LEU A 12 -10.01 -6.84 1.76
C LEU A 12 -11.35 -6.89 2.50
N SER A 13 -11.65 -8.02 3.15
CA SER A 13 -12.78 -8.10 4.08
C SER A 13 -12.51 -7.35 5.38
N ASP A 14 -13.56 -6.96 6.09
CA ASP A 14 -13.43 -6.29 7.39
C ASP A 14 -12.66 -7.15 8.38
N ALA A 15 -12.90 -8.46 8.40
CA ALA A 15 -12.18 -9.40 9.27
C ALA A 15 -10.68 -9.46 8.96
N TRP A 16 -10.27 -9.40 7.68
CA TRP A 16 -8.86 -9.32 7.33
C TRP A 16 -8.23 -8.01 7.76
N CYS A 17 -8.94 -6.90 7.60
CA CYS A 17 -8.47 -5.60 8.06
C CYS A 17 -8.27 -5.57 9.59
N GLU A 18 -9.23 -6.11 10.35
CA GLU A 18 -9.15 -6.22 11.80
C GLU A 18 -7.98 -7.09 12.24
N ASN A 19 -7.86 -8.30 11.69
CA ASN A 19 -6.75 -9.21 12.00
C ASN A 19 -5.37 -8.58 11.75
N LEU A 20 -5.22 -7.84 10.65
CA LEU A 20 -3.95 -7.16 10.33
C LEU A 20 -3.66 -6.01 11.29
N ILE A 21 -4.68 -5.26 11.74
CA ILE A 21 -4.53 -4.22 12.76
C ILE A 21 -4.16 -4.84 14.11
N GLU A 22 -4.89 -5.86 14.55
CA GLU A 22 -4.60 -6.55 15.81
C GLU A 22 -3.19 -7.14 15.82
N MET A 23 -2.80 -7.79 14.73
CA MET A 23 -1.44 -8.31 14.55
C MET A 23 -0.41 -7.18 14.65
N PHE A 24 -0.64 -6.05 13.99
CA PHE A 24 0.23 -4.89 14.06
C PHE A 24 0.36 -4.40 15.51
N GLU A 25 -0.74 -4.16 16.22
CA GLU A 25 -0.72 -3.64 17.57
C GLU A 25 -0.09 -4.63 18.58
N SER A 26 -0.27 -5.94 18.38
CA SER A 26 0.32 -6.98 19.24
C SER A 26 1.83 -7.13 19.09
N LYS A 27 2.43 -6.57 18.05
CA LYS A 27 3.85 -6.66 17.70
C LYS A 27 4.59 -5.34 17.85
N SER A 28 4.24 -4.57 18.88
CA SER A 28 4.80 -3.22 19.09
C SER A 28 6.32 -3.18 19.27
N ASP A 29 6.93 -4.24 19.75
CA ASP A 29 8.37 -4.45 19.89
C ASP A 29 9.10 -4.66 18.54
N GLU A 30 8.37 -5.09 17.51
CA GLU A 30 8.89 -5.26 16.15
C GLU A 30 8.62 -4.01 15.27
N HIS A 31 8.01 -2.98 15.82
CA HIS A 31 7.72 -1.74 15.09
C HIS A 31 9.00 -0.97 14.78
N HIS A 32 9.06 -0.45 13.57
CA HIS A 32 10.10 0.48 13.15
C HIS A 32 9.52 1.86 12.92
N SER A 33 9.96 2.85 13.71
CA SER A 33 9.53 4.25 13.57
C SER A 33 10.46 5.01 12.65
N LEU A 34 9.92 5.47 11.53
CA LEU A 34 10.59 6.38 10.61
C LEU A 34 10.22 7.81 11.00
N ARG A 35 11.15 8.53 11.66
CA ARG A 35 10.93 9.90 12.13
C ARG A 35 12.20 10.72 11.93
N ASN A 36 12.40 11.22 10.72
CA ASN A 36 13.46 12.16 10.46
C ASN A 36 12.95 13.60 10.70
N GLN A 37 13.67 14.39 11.49
CA GLN A 37 13.27 15.77 11.81
C GLN A 37 13.22 16.69 10.58
N ASN A 38 14.02 16.40 9.57
CA ASN A 38 14.23 17.26 8.41
C ASN A 38 13.66 16.72 7.10
N PHE A 39 13.14 15.49 7.09
CA PHE A 39 12.65 14.83 5.88
C PHE A 39 11.54 13.83 6.19
N CYS A 40 10.52 13.77 5.33
CA CYS A 40 9.52 12.70 5.38
C CYS A 40 10.05 11.48 4.61
N PRO A 41 9.72 10.28 5.04
CA PRO A 41 8.47 9.89 5.72
C PRO A 41 8.49 10.00 7.25
N LYS A 42 7.28 10.20 7.84
CA LYS A 42 7.02 10.07 9.27
C LYS A 42 5.87 9.11 9.49
N PHE A 43 6.15 7.91 9.94
CA PHE A 43 5.18 6.87 10.28
C PHE A 43 5.83 5.76 11.10
N THR A 44 5.01 4.87 11.64
CA THR A 44 5.47 3.59 12.21
C THR A 44 5.16 2.47 11.24
N GLU A 45 6.11 1.57 10.97
CA GLU A 45 5.91 0.42 10.09
C GLU A 45 6.21 -0.91 10.75
N LEU A 46 5.58 -1.97 10.23
CA LEU A 46 5.84 -3.36 10.55
C LEU A 46 5.98 -4.16 9.25
N CYS A 47 7.03 -4.98 9.16
CA CYS A 47 7.19 -5.92 8.06
C CYS A 47 6.39 -7.20 8.34
N VAL A 48 5.28 -7.41 7.62
CA VAL A 48 4.38 -8.56 7.81
C VAL A 48 5.09 -9.88 7.53
N ASN A 49 5.97 -9.91 6.53
CA ASN A 49 6.69 -11.14 6.16
C ASN A 49 7.55 -11.68 7.29
N ARG A 50 8.07 -10.82 8.16
CA ARG A 50 8.85 -11.19 9.33
C ARG A 50 7.99 -11.41 10.56
N ALA A 51 7.13 -10.45 10.85
CA ALA A 51 6.32 -10.45 12.07
C ALA A 51 5.22 -11.52 12.06
N SER A 52 4.65 -11.83 10.90
CA SER A 52 3.57 -12.82 10.78
C SER A 52 3.54 -13.50 9.40
N PRO A 53 4.45 -14.45 9.14
CA PRO A 53 4.51 -15.16 7.85
C PRO A 53 3.20 -15.86 7.47
N ALA A 54 2.38 -16.25 8.45
CA ALA A 54 1.09 -16.88 8.22
C ALA A 54 0.09 -16.01 7.43
N HIS A 55 0.20 -14.67 7.52
CA HIS A 55 -0.67 -13.76 6.78
C HIS A 55 -0.25 -13.56 5.31
N VAL A 56 1.01 -13.87 4.99
CA VAL A 56 1.59 -13.56 3.66
C VAL A 56 0.84 -14.27 2.55
N GLY A 57 0.53 -15.57 2.71
CA GLY A 57 -0.19 -16.33 1.70
C GLY A 57 -1.54 -15.73 1.33
N GLY A 58 -2.33 -15.31 2.33
CA GLY A 58 -3.61 -14.64 2.12
C GLY A 58 -3.46 -13.28 1.43
N LEU A 59 -2.47 -12.48 1.84
CA LEU A 59 -2.19 -11.18 1.20
C LEU A 59 -1.79 -11.35 -0.28
N VAL A 60 -0.99 -12.36 -0.59
CA VAL A 60 -0.65 -12.69 -1.99
C VAL A 60 -1.90 -12.97 -2.80
N GLN A 61 -2.85 -13.76 -2.28
CA GLN A 61 -4.10 -14.06 -3.00
C GLN A 61 -4.94 -12.80 -3.26
N PHE A 62 -5.02 -11.89 -2.29
CA PHE A 62 -5.71 -10.60 -2.50
C PHE A 62 -5.03 -9.74 -3.57
N VAL A 63 -3.70 -9.65 -3.55
CA VAL A 63 -2.94 -8.92 -4.57
C VAL A 63 -3.18 -9.51 -5.95
N LEU A 64 -3.10 -10.83 -6.10
CA LEU A 64 -3.32 -11.50 -7.39
C LEU A 64 -4.73 -11.23 -7.93
N LYS A 65 -5.76 -11.37 -7.09
CA LYS A 65 -7.15 -11.09 -7.46
C LYS A 65 -7.35 -9.64 -7.92
N VAL A 66 -6.80 -8.68 -7.18
CA VAL A 66 -6.88 -7.25 -7.51
C VAL A 66 -6.11 -6.97 -8.80
N TYR A 67 -4.96 -7.60 -8.99
CA TYR A 67 -4.14 -7.42 -10.17
C TYR A 67 -4.83 -7.92 -11.45
N ASP A 68 -5.51 -9.06 -11.38
CA ASP A 68 -6.25 -9.57 -12.54
C ASP A 68 -7.36 -8.60 -12.95
N LYS A 69 -8.09 -8.06 -11.97
CA LYS A 69 -9.07 -7.01 -12.21
C LYS A 69 -8.42 -5.74 -12.79
N TYR A 70 -7.32 -5.30 -12.22
CA TYR A 70 -6.59 -4.11 -12.67
C TYR A 70 -6.14 -4.25 -14.13
N LYS A 71 -5.55 -5.39 -14.51
CA LYS A 71 -5.15 -5.67 -15.90
C LYS A 71 -6.33 -5.51 -16.88
N ALA A 72 -7.48 -6.08 -16.51
CA ALA A 72 -8.68 -6.00 -17.34
C ALA A 72 -9.16 -4.55 -17.47
N ASP A 73 -9.20 -3.80 -16.37
CA ASP A 73 -9.73 -2.43 -16.32
C ASP A 73 -8.86 -1.41 -17.05
N ILE A 74 -7.55 -1.63 -17.15
CA ILE A 74 -6.62 -0.74 -17.89
C ILE A 74 -6.37 -1.18 -19.33
N GLY A 75 -6.93 -2.33 -19.74
CA GLY A 75 -6.85 -2.82 -21.11
C GLY A 75 -5.44 -3.19 -21.60
N LEU A 76 -4.51 -3.46 -20.70
CA LEU A 76 -3.15 -3.86 -21.08
C LEU A 76 -3.12 -5.32 -21.55
N ARG A 77 -2.84 -5.50 -22.85
CA ARG A 77 -2.77 -6.84 -23.49
C ARG A 77 -1.51 -7.64 -23.12
N TYR A 78 -0.45 -6.95 -22.75
CA TYR A 78 0.85 -7.55 -22.41
C TYR A 78 1.39 -6.95 -21.13
N ILE A 79 1.00 -7.52 -19.99
CA ILE A 79 1.72 -7.32 -18.75
C ILE A 79 2.47 -8.63 -18.46
N PRO A 80 3.79 -8.60 -18.27
CA PRO A 80 4.51 -9.79 -17.87
C PRO A 80 3.91 -10.34 -16.57
N PRO A 81 3.90 -11.66 -16.37
CA PRO A 81 3.50 -12.25 -15.12
C PRO A 81 4.36 -11.69 -13.99
N PHE A 82 3.81 -11.61 -12.78
CA PHE A 82 4.62 -11.29 -11.61
C PHE A 82 5.79 -12.29 -11.51
N THR A 83 6.97 -11.74 -11.46
CA THR A 83 8.16 -12.52 -11.13
C THR A 83 8.51 -12.43 -9.66
N GLN A 84 8.05 -11.38 -8.98
CA GLN A 84 8.35 -11.12 -7.58
C GLN A 84 7.33 -10.16 -6.95
N LEU A 85 6.98 -10.40 -5.69
CA LEU A 85 6.33 -9.45 -4.80
C LEU A 85 7.35 -8.95 -3.78
N GLU A 86 7.30 -7.66 -3.46
CA GLU A 86 8.06 -7.13 -2.35
C GLU A 86 7.41 -7.53 -1.01
N GLU A 87 8.14 -7.32 0.10
CA GLU A 87 7.62 -7.54 1.44
C GLU A 87 6.37 -6.69 1.70
N PHE A 88 5.36 -7.31 2.28
CA PHE A 88 4.20 -6.60 2.79
C PHE A 88 4.56 -5.79 4.03
N ARG A 89 4.14 -4.55 4.06
CA ARG A 89 4.40 -3.61 5.16
C ARG A 89 3.12 -2.92 5.58
N ILE A 90 2.84 -2.92 6.86
CA ILE A 90 1.79 -2.09 7.45
C ILE A 90 2.44 -0.80 7.93
N LYS A 91 1.82 0.33 7.60
CA LYS A 91 2.24 1.66 8.01
C LYS A 91 1.12 2.32 8.78
N ARG A 92 1.45 2.84 9.96
CA ARG A 92 0.53 3.60 10.79
C ARG A 92 0.93 5.06 10.83
N TYR A 93 -0.03 5.92 10.52
CA TYR A 93 0.07 7.37 10.61
C TYR A 93 -0.81 7.86 11.74
N LEU A 94 -0.24 8.51 12.75
CA LEU A 94 -0.97 9.03 13.91
C LEU A 94 -1.44 10.45 13.64
N VAL A 95 -2.74 10.67 13.81
CA VAL A 95 -3.36 12.01 13.76
C VAL A 95 -2.78 12.88 14.86
N GLY A 96 -2.49 14.15 14.55
CA GLY A 96 -1.93 15.09 15.52
C GLY A 96 -0.42 15.00 15.75
N ASN A 97 0.24 13.94 15.27
CA ASN A 97 1.68 13.72 15.43
C ASN A 97 2.51 14.29 14.25
N GLY A 98 1.84 14.85 13.24
CA GLY A 98 2.47 15.28 12.00
C GLY A 98 3.00 14.11 11.17
N ASP A 99 2.46 12.91 11.39
CA ASP A 99 2.80 11.73 10.61
C ASP A 99 2.29 11.90 9.19
N ARG A 100 3.18 11.72 8.21
CA ARG A 100 2.88 11.87 6.79
C ARG A 100 3.96 11.26 5.93
N PHE A 101 3.67 11.10 4.67
CA PHE A 101 4.66 10.81 3.64
C PHE A 101 4.52 11.88 2.55
N ASP A 102 5.52 12.73 2.43
CA ASP A 102 5.52 13.82 1.45
C ASP A 102 5.55 13.28 0.02
N GLU A 103 5.28 14.15 -0.92
CA GLU A 103 5.26 13.82 -2.35
C GLU A 103 6.56 13.12 -2.77
N HIS A 104 6.42 11.97 -3.40
CA HIS A 104 7.53 11.14 -3.85
C HIS A 104 7.09 10.21 -4.99
N VAL A 105 8.05 9.56 -5.61
CA VAL A 105 7.83 8.41 -6.48
C VAL A 105 8.35 7.15 -5.78
N ASP A 106 7.69 6.02 -5.97
CA ASP A 106 8.10 4.75 -5.34
C ASP A 106 9.39 4.18 -5.95
N ILE A 107 9.68 4.55 -7.20
CA ILE A 107 10.93 4.17 -7.88
C ILE A 107 11.97 5.29 -7.67
N GLN A 108 12.80 5.13 -6.65
CA GLN A 108 13.83 6.11 -6.30
C GLN A 108 15.26 5.58 -6.43
N ARG A 109 15.45 4.28 -6.53
CA ARG A 109 16.75 3.61 -6.48
C ARG A 109 16.76 2.39 -7.40
N GLU A 110 17.95 1.91 -7.76
CA GLU A 110 18.13 0.72 -8.59
C GLU A 110 17.33 -0.50 -8.09
N ARG A 111 17.36 -0.77 -6.77
CA ARG A 111 16.60 -1.89 -6.19
C ARG A 111 15.08 -1.78 -6.38
N THR A 112 14.55 -0.57 -6.56
CA THR A 112 13.11 -0.33 -6.76
C THR A 112 12.74 -0.15 -8.25
N ALA A 113 13.73 -0.17 -9.15
CA ALA A 113 13.53 0.04 -10.58
C ALA A 113 12.68 -1.06 -11.25
N LYS A 114 12.57 -2.23 -10.62
CA LYS A 114 11.76 -3.36 -11.10
C LYS A 114 10.29 -3.28 -10.67
N ARG A 115 9.89 -2.28 -9.90
CA ARG A 115 8.49 -2.08 -9.53
C ARG A 115 7.67 -1.71 -10.75
N ALA A 116 6.71 -2.55 -11.10
CA ALA A 116 5.80 -2.29 -12.21
C ALA A 116 4.46 -1.72 -11.74
N VAL A 117 3.99 -2.14 -10.56
CA VAL A 117 2.71 -1.75 -9.98
C VAL A 117 2.83 -1.65 -8.47
N SER A 118 2.25 -0.62 -7.88
CA SER A 118 2.10 -0.45 -6.44
C SER A 118 0.67 -0.71 -6.00
N PHE A 119 0.51 -1.40 -4.86
CA PHE A 119 -0.77 -1.68 -4.21
C PHE A 119 -0.76 -1.06 -2.82
N LEU A 120 -1.70 -0.19 -2.54
CA LEU A 120 -1.89 0.41 -1.22
C LEU A 120 -3.27 0.05 -0.68
N PHE A 121 -3.31 -0.85 0.31
CA PHE A 121 -4.53 -1.27 0.99
C PHE A 121 -4.77 -0.42 2.23
N TYR A 122 -6.00 0.07 2.39
CA TYR A 122 -6.40 0.81 3.58
C TYR A 122 -7.11 -0.15 4.55
N LEU A 123 -6.55 -0.29 5.76
CA LEU A 123 -7.07 -1.20 6.77
C LEU A 123 -8.19 -0.59 7.61
N ASN A 124 -8.27 0.74 7.67
CA ASN A 124 -9.31 1.46 8.38
C ASN A 124 -9.86 2.64 7.55
N THR A 125 -10.99 3.17 7.98
CA THR A 125 -11.53 4.44 7.50
C THR A 125 -11.08 5.53 8.44
N CYS A 126 -10.42 6.57 7.93
CA CYS A 126 -9.91 7.67 8.73
C CYS A 126 -9.80 8.94 7.88
N GLU A 127 -9.45 10.05 8.53
CA GLU A 127 -9.09 11.29 7.87
C GLU A 127 -7.72 11.16 7.19
N GLY A 128 -7.46 12.06 6.24
CA GLY A 128 -6.29 12.05 5.40
C GLY A 128 -6.57 11.52 4.00
N SER A 129 -5.55 11.48 3.17
CA SER A 129 -5.68 10.99 1.79
C SER A 129 -4.33 10.60 1.20
N THR A 130 -4.37 9.72 0.20
CA THR A 130 -3.27 9.55 -0.75
C THR A 130 -3.52 10.48 -1.94
N VAL A 131 -2.59 11.39 -2.18
CA VAL A 131 -2.71 12.45 -3.20
C VAL A 131 -1.84 12.10 -4.39
N PHE A 132 -2.44 12.04 -5.56
CA PHE A 132 -1.75 11.93 -6.84
C PHE A 132 -1.78 13.30 -7.51
N THR A 133 -0.74 14.09 -7.30
CA THR A 133 -0.70 15.51 -7.67
C THR A 133 -0.84 15.75 -9.17
N ARG A 134 -0.18 14.94 -9.99
CA ARG A 134 -0.24 15.06 -11.46
C ARG A 134 -1.59 14.68 -12.06
N GLN A 135 -2.34 13.79 -11.39
CA GLN A 135 -3.67 13.34 -11.81
C GLN A 135 -4.80 14.11 -11.12
N GLU A 136 -4.46 15.06 -10.23
CA GLU A 136 -5.42 15.82 -9.42
C GLU A 136 -6.42 14.90 -8.69
N LEU A 137 -5.94 13.73 -8.24
CA LEU A 137 -6.75 12.71 -7.61
C LEU A 137 -6.40 12.55 -6.13
N ASN A 138 -7.42 12.65 -5.27
CA ASN A 138 -7.34 12.35 -3.85
C ASN A 138 -8.10 11.06 -3.54
N VAL A 139 -7.41 10.09 -2.93
CA VAL A 139 -8.01 8.83 -2.49
C VAL A 139 -8.07 8.79 -0.97
N SER A 140 -9.28 8.91 -0.43
CA SER A 140 -9.52 8.83 1.01
C SER A 140 -9.41 7.39 1.51
N PRO A 141 -8.79 7.16 2.68
CA PRO A 141 -8.77 5.86 3.34
C PRO A 141 -10.18 5.36 3.65
N LYS A 142 -10.45 4.14 3.22
CA LYS A 142 -11.69 3.43 3.54
C LYS A 142 -11.35 1.97 3.79
N ARG A 143 -11.85 1.41 4.88
CA ARG A 143 -11.57 0.01 5.25
C ARG A 143 -11.81 -0.93 4.07
N GLY A 144 -10.84 -1.77 3.79
CA GLY A 144 -10.87 -2.75 2.70
C GLY A 144 -10.66 -2.20 1.30
N ARG A 145 -10.46 -0.88 1.15
CA ARG A 145 -10.13 -0.24 -0.13
C ARG A 145 -8.69 -0.53 -0.53
N VAL A 146 -8.44 -0.66 -1.82
CA VAL A 146 -7.09 -0.65 -2.40
C VAL A 146 -7.01 0.40 -3.50
N VAL A 147 -5.90 1.11 -3.55
CA VAL A 147 -5.51 1.88 -4.73
C VAL A 147 -4.34 1.17 -5.42
N VAL A 148 -4.43 1.05 -6.73
CA VAL A 148 -3.43 0.40 -7.59
C VAL A 148 -2.95 1.42 -8.61
N PHE A 149 -1.65 1.57 -8.73
CA PHE A 149 -1.07 2.60 -9.58
C PHE A 149 0.33 2.23 -10.09
N ASN A 150 0.77 2.93 -11.11
CA ASN A 150 2.15 2.84 -11.58
C ASN A 150 3.06 3.62 -10.62
N PRO A 151 4.17 3.04 -10.15
CA PRO A 151 5.05 3.64 -9.14
C PRO A 151 5.99 4.75 -9.66
N THR A 152 5.90 5.14 -10.93
CA THR A 152 6.82 6.10 -11.57
C THR A 152 6.38 7.56 -11.48
N TRP A 153 5.17 7.84 -10.96
CA TRP A 153 4.65 9.22 -10.81
C TRP A 153 3.80 9.37 -9.56
#